data_7982bde61b061c9f4a2c52d7887be36c
#
_entry.id   7982bde61b061c9f4a2c52d7887be36c
#
_cell.length_a   1.000
_cell.length_b   1.000
_cell.length_c   1.000
_cell.angle_alpha   90.00
_cell.angle_beta   90.00
_cell.angle_gamma   90.00
#
_symmetry.space_group_name_H-M   'P 1'
#
loop_
_entity.id
_entity.type
_entity.pdbx_description
1 polymer ?
#
loop_
_entity_poly.entity_id
_entity_poly.type
_entity_poly.pdbx_seq_one_letter_code
_entity_poly.pdbx_strand_id
1 'polypeptide(L)'
;MLTLSKQTDYALLALTYLSAAGRAANTKEIAEQHDIPIELLAKILQKLTRAGLLTSAPGPTGRYRLARSPGTVTIGEVVKLIDGPPALAQCMRPENAVCGQQEKCTIRAPLAAINARIMLLLDHITLAEIEIGRAHV
;
A
#
# COMPACT_ATOMS: atom_id res chain seq x y z
N MET A 1 -11.60 -12.07 -6.49
CA MET A 1 -10.32 -12.56 -6.00
C MET A 1 -9.52 -11.44 -5.36
N LEU A 2 -8.91 -11.69 -4.22
CA LEU A 2 -8.11 -10.68 -3.52
C LEU A 2 -6.71 -10.63 -4.12
N THR A 3 -6.41 -9.54 -4.82
CA THR A 3 -5.07 -9.28 -5.37
C THR A 3 -4.68 -7.84 -5.08
N LEU A 4 -3.41 -7.63 -4.78
CA LEU A 4 -2.87 -6.30 -4.67
C LEU A 4 -2.54 -5.77 -6.07
N SER A 5 -2.83 -4.51 -6.31
CA SER A 5 -2.51 -3.90 -7.60
C SER A 5 -1.01 -3.69 -7.76
N LYS A 6 -0.57 -3.48 -9.00
CA LYS A 6 0.83 -3.11 -9.28
C LYS A 6 1.19 -1.81 -8.57
N GLN A 7 0.25 -0.88 -8.46
CA GLN A 7 0.52 0.39 -7.77
C GLN A 7 0.80 0.16 -6.28
N THR A 8 0.04 -0.73 -5.64
CA THR A 8 0.30 -1.08 -4.24
C THR A 8 1.65 -1.78 -4.09
N ASP A 9 1.99 -2.70 -4.99
CA ASP A 9 3.31 -3.33 -4.98
C ASP A 9 4.42 -2.29 -5.07
N TYR A 10 4.30 -1.35 -6.00
CA TYR A 10 5.30 -0.31 -6.17
C TYR A 10 5.38 0.61 -4.95
N ALA A 11 4.24 0.93 -4.34
CA ALA A 11 4.21 1.73 -3.12
C ALA A 11 4.95 1.02 -1.99
N LEU A 12 4.71 -0.28 -1.80
CA LEU A 12 5.38 -1.06 -0.77
C LEU A 12 6.88 -1.19 -1.04
N LEU A 13 7.28 -1.40 -2.29
CA LEU A 13 8.70 -1.45 -2.67
C LEU A 13 9.40 -0.12 -2.37
N ALA A 14 8.75 1.00 -2.70
CA ALA A 14 9.32 2.32 -2.43
C ALA A 14 9.44 2.58 -0.93
N LEU A 15 8.41 2.25 -0.16
CA LEU A 15 8.42 2.46 1.28
C LEU A 15 9.48 1.59 1.97
N THR A 16 9.61 0.32 1.58
CA THR A 16 10.63 -0.56 2.16
C THR A 16 12.04 -0.12 1.74
N TYR A 17 12.20 0.37 0.52
CA TYR A 17 13.48 0.93 0.08
C TYR A 17 13.89 2.12 0.95
N LEU A 18 12.98 3.06 1.17
CA LEU A 18 13.26 4.24 1.98
C LEU A 18 13.50 3.89 3.44
N SER A 19 12.78 2.90 3.96
CA SER A 19 12.99 2.40 5.32
C SER A 19 14.38 1.81 5.48
N ALA A 20 14.79 0.95 4.55
CA ALA A 20 16.10 0.31 4.60
C ALA A 20 17.25 1.31 4.38
N ALA A 21 17.04 2.28 3.50
CA ALA A 21 18.06 3.29 3.21
C ALA A 21 18.33 4.21 4.40
N GLY A 22 17.32 4.48 5.22
CA GLY A 22 17.45 5.38 6.37
C GLY A 22 17.78 6.81 6.00
N ARG A 23 17.58 7.20 4.74
CA ARG A 23 17.87 8.52 4.21
C ARG A 23 16.87 8.89 3.11
N ALA A 24 16.85 10.17 2.73
CA ALA A 24 16.05 10.60 1.61
C ALA A 24 16.61 10.04 0.29
N ALA A 25 15.71 9.69 -0.63
CA ALA A 25 16.08 9.22 -1.96
C ALA A 25 15.16 9.89 -2.99
N ASN A 26 15.65 10.05 -4.21
CA ASN A 26 14.84 10.63 -5.27
C ASN A 26 14.08 9.54 -6.05
N THR A 27 13.10 9.99 -6.83
CA THR A 27 12.25 9.09 -7.62
C THR A 27 13.07 8.21 -8.56
N LYS A 28 14.07 8.79 -9.23
CA LYS A 28 14.90 8.07 -10.18
C LYS A 28 15.67 6.92 -9.52
N GLU A 29 16.25 7.19 -8.36
CA GLU A 29 16.98 6.17 -7.60
C GLU A 29 16.11 4.97 -7.27
N ILE A 30 14.90 5.23 -6.75
CA ILE A 30 13.96 4.16 -6.39
C ILE A 30 13.48 3.41 -7.64
N ALA A 31 13.16 4.15 -8.70
CA ALA A 31 12.68 3.56 -9.95
C ALA A 31 13.71 2.62 -10.56
N GLU A 32 14.97 3.02 -10.59
CA GLU A 32 16.05 2.20 -11.15
C GLU A 32 16.30 0.94 -10.32
N GLN A 33 16.18 1.03 -9.00
CA GLN A 33 16.42 -0.09 -8.11
C GLN A 33 15.41 -1.22 -8.30
N HIS A 34 14.18 -0.89 -8.68
CA HIS A 34 13.08 -1.86 -8.75
C HIS A 34 12.41 -1.94 -10.12
N ASP A 35 13.01 -1.33 -11.14
CA ASP A 35 12.44 -1.32 -12.50
C ASP A 35 11.00 -0.81 -12.54
N ILE A 36 10.72 0.27 -11.81
CA ILE A 36 9.40 0.88 -11.77
C ILE A 36 9.35 2.03 -12.78
N PRO A 37 8.26 2.13 -13.58
CA PRO A 37 8.11 3.30 -14.46
C PRO A 37 8.15 4.59 -13.64
N ILE A 38 9.06 5.49 -13.99
CA ILE A 38 9.34 6.68 -13.19
C ILE A 38 8.14 7.60 -13.03
N GLU A 39 7.35 7.76 -14.08
CA GLU A 39 6.16 8.62 -14.04
C GLU A 39 5.10 8.08 -13.08
N LEU A 40 4.89 6.77 -13.10
CA LEU A 40 3.95 6.10 -12.21
C LEU A 40 4.43 6.21 -10.76
N LEU A 41 5.72 5.94 -10.55
CA LEU A 41 6.31 6.03 -9.21
C LEU A 41 6.19 7.44 -8.64
N ALA A 42 6.42 8.47 -9.48
CA ALA A 42 6.30 9.86 -9.03
C ALA A 42 4.88 10.16 -8.50
N LYS A 43 3.85 9.66 -9.18
CA LYS A 43 2.47 9.82 -8.73
C LYS A 43 2.21 9.10 -7.42
N ILE A 44 2.75 7.89 -7.28
CA ILE A 44 2.60 7.09 -6.05
C ILE A 44 3.27 7.81 -4.89
N LEU A 45 4.51 8.30 -5.07
CA LEU A 45 5.23 9.01 -4.02
C LEU A 45 4.52 10.29 -3.60
N GLN A 46 3.93 11.03 -4.54
CA GLN A 46 3.14 12.20 -4.23
C GLN A 46 1.91 11.84 -3.40
N LYS A 47 1.24 10.74 -3.75
CA LYS A 47 0.06 10.27 -3.02
C LYS A 47 0.42 9.86 -1.59
N LEU A 48 1.52 9.15 -1.42
CA LEU A 48 2.02 8.75 -0.10
C LEU A 48 2.40 9.98 0.74
N THR A 49 2.98 10.99 0.12
CA THR A 49 3.34 12.25 0.79
C THR A 49 2.10 12.99 1.28
N ARG A 50 1.07 13.09 0.44
CA ARG A 50 -0.19 13.75 0.83
C ARG A 50 -0.88 13.04 2.00
N ALA A 51 -0.71 11.73 2.08
CA ALA A 51 -1.30 10.93 3.16
C ALA A 51 -0.47 10.97 4.45
N GLY A 52 0.70 11.63 4.43
CA GLY A 52 1.54 11.75 5.62
C GLY A 52 2.48 10.59 5.86
N LEU A 53 2.61 9.65 4.92
CA LEU A 53 3.55 8.53 5.04
C LEU A 53 4.97 8.93 4.64
N LEU A 54 5.10 9.90 3.75
CA LEU A 54 6.39 10.42 3.30
C LEU A 54 6.44 11.92 3.48
N THR A 55 7.66 12.46 3.59
CA THR A 55 7.92 13.89 3.47
C THR A 55 8.81 14.10 2.25
N SER A 56 8.57 15.19 1.53
CA SER A 56 9.45 15.57 0.43
C SER A 56 10.45 16.59 0.92
N ALA A 57 11.73 16.36 0.61
CA ALA A 57 12.78 17.33 0.91
C ALA A 57 12.88 18.34 -0.23
N PRO A 58 13.09 19.62 0.07
CA PRO A 58 13.24 20.62 -0.98
C PRO A 58 14.51 20.36 -1.81
N GLY A 59 14.42 20.66 -3.12
CA GLY A 59 15.53 20.48 -4.03
C GLY A 59 15.04 20.24 -5.47
N PRO A 60 15.92 20.43 -6.47
CA PRO A 60 15.52 20.29 -7.87
C PRO A 60 15.21 18.86 -8.29
N THR A 61 15.61 17.85 -7.51
CA THR A 61 15.46 16.44 -7.85
C THR A 61 14.34 15.75 -7.07
N GLY A 62 13.60 16.47 -6.21
CA GLY A 62 12.49 15.89 -5.45
C GLY A 62 12.89 14.63 -4.68
N ARG A 63 13.34 14.82 -3.45
CA ARG A 63 13.72 13.71 -2.58
C ARG A 63 12.61 13.40 -1.59
N TYR A 64 12.49 12.12 -1.24
CA TYR A 64 11.47 11.64 -0.32
C TYR A 64 12.11 10.84 0.81
N ARG A 65 11.51 10.93 1.98
CA ARG A 65 11.92 10.13 3.14
C ARG A 65 10.69 9.73 3.91
N LEU A 66 10.80 8.69 4.74
CA LEU A 66 9.70 8.29 5.61
C LEU A 66 9.39 9.40 6.61
N ALA A 67 8.11 9.75 6.72
CA ALA A 67 7.62 10.72 7.70
C ALA A 67 7.37 10.06 9.06
N ARG A 68 7.19 8.75 9.08
CA ARG A 68 6.83 7.97 10.27
C ARG A 68 7.77 6.79 10.40
N SER A 69 7.93 6.31 11.62
CA SER A 69 8.70 5.10 11.87
C SER A 69 8.10 3.90 11.13
N PRO A 70 8.94 3.02 10.54
CA PRO A 70 8.43 1.83 9.83
C PRO A 70 7.52 0.94 10.68
N GLY A 71 7.73 0.90 11.99
CA GLY A 71 6.89 0.14 12.91
C GLY A 71 5.49 0.71 13.12
N THR A 72 5.23 1.93 12.62
CA THR A 72 3.92 2.59 12.73
C THR A 72 3.15 2.62 11.41
N VAL A 73 3.74 2.16 10.31
CA VAL A 73 3.09 2.11 9.00
C VAL A 73 2.70 0.66 8.72
N THR A 74 1.40 0.42 8.54
CA THR A 74 0.89 -0.93 8.29
C THR A 74 0.64 -1.17 6.81
N ILE A 75 0.68 -2.44 6.41
CA ILE A 75 0.37 -2.84 5.04
C ILE A 75 -1.09 -2.48 4.70
N GLY A 76 -2.00 -2.67 5.66
CA GLY A 76 -3.41 -2.31 5.47
C GLY A 76 -3.60 -0.83 5.16
N GLU A 77 -2.84 0.03 5.83
CA GLU A 77 -2.89 1.48 5.58
C GLU A 77 -2.48 1.82 4.14
N VAL A 78 -1.41 1.19 3.65
CA VAL A 78 -0.92 1.41 2.28
C VAL A 78 -1.92 0.87 1.26
N VAL A 79 -2.45 -0.32 1.47
CA VAL A 79 -3.44 -0.94 0.58
C VAL A 79 -4.69 -0.05 0.46
N LYS A 80 -5.21 0.41 1.60
CA LYS A 80 -6.40 1.28 1.61
C LYS A 80 -6.14 2.60 0.89
N LEU A 81 -4.94 3.14 1.03
CA LEU A 81 -4.58 4.41 0.41
C LEU A 81 -4.50 4.30 -1.12
N ILE A 82 -3.89 3.24 -1.62
CA ILE A 82 -3.63 3.09 -3.06
C ILE A 82 -4.84 2.46 -3.78
N ASP A 83 -5.36 1.35 -3.24
CA ASP A 83 -6.41 0.56 -3.89
C ASP A 83 -7.80 0.78 -3.30
N GLY A 84 -7.90 1.47 -2.18
CA GLY A 84 -9.11 1.50 -1.39
C GLY A 84 -9.26 0.23 -0.55
N PRO A 85 -10.32 0.12 0.25
CA PRO A 85 -10.53 -1.06 1.10
C PRO A 85 -10.54 -2.33 0.26
N PRO A 86 -9.74 -3.36 0.61
CA PRO A 86 -9.75 -4.60 -0.14
C PRO A 86 -11.10 -5.31 0.01
N ALA A 87 -11.50 -5.99 -1.05
CA ALA A 87 -12.77 -6.71 -1.09
C ALA A 87 -12.58 -8.06 -1.78
N LEU A 88 -13.11 -9.12 -1.17
CA LEU A 88 -13.08 -10.46 -1.74
C LEU A 88 -14.05 -10.59 -2.92
N ALA A 89 -15.11 -9.80 -2.95
CA ALA A 89 -16.11 -9.83 -4.00
C ALA A 89 -16.42 -8.40 -4.43
N GLN A 90 -16.80 -8.24 -5.69
CA GLN A 90 -17.13 -6.91 -6.22
C GLN A 90 -18.26 -6.24 -5.44
N CYS A 91 -19.22 -7.01 -4.95
CA CYS A 91 -20.34 -6.48 -4.17
C CYS A 91 -19.94 -5.84 -2.84
N MET A 92 -18.71 -6.09 -2.36
CA MET A 92 -18.19 -5.51 -1.13
C MET A 92 -17.46 -4.19 -1.36
N ARG A 93 -17.25 -3.80 -2.61
CA ARG A 93 -16.60 -2.53 -2.92
C ARG A 93 -17.61 -1.39 -2.82
N PRO A 94 -17.21 -0.22 -2.28
CA PRO A 94 -18.14 0.91 -2.14
C PRO A 94 -18.79 1.33 -3.46
N GLU A 95 -18.04 1.29 -4.58
CA GLU A 95 -18.58 1.65 -5.88
C GLU A 95 -19.60 0.66 -6.43
N ASN A 96 -19.67 -0.54 -5.84
CA ASN A 96 -20.61 -1.59 -6.23
C ASN A 96 -21.60 -1.88 -5.11
N ALA A 97 -22.02 -0.85 -4.37
CA ALA A 97 -22.91 -1.00 -3.23
C ALA A 97 -24.26 -1.62 -3.59
N VAL A 98 -24.68 -1.50 -4.87
CA VAL A 98 -25.92 -2.11 -5.35
C VAL A 98 -25.56 -3.33 -6.19
N CYS A 99 -25.55 -4.50 -5.58
CA CYS A 99 -25.37 -5.77 -6.28
C CYS A 99 -26.76 -6.36 -6.57
N GLY A 100 -27.04 -6.74 -7.80
CA GLY A 100 -28.33 -7.32 -8.18
C GLY A 100 -28.66 -8.64 -7.49
N GLN A 101 -27.68 -9.28 -6.86
CA GLN A 101 -27.85 -10.55 -6.16
C GLN A 101 -27.76 -10.43 -4.64
N GLN A 102 -27.76 -9.20 -4.09
CA GLN A 102 -27.59 -9.01 -2.64
C GLN A 102 -28.59 -9.80 -1.80
N GLU A 103 -29.84 -9.80 -2.19
CA GLU A 103 -30.90 -10.48 -1.43
C GLU A 103 -30.84 -12.00 -1.53
N LYS A 104 -30.26 -12.53 -2.62
CA LYS A 104 -30.16 -13.96 -2.88
C LYS A 104 -28.79 -14.57 -2.59
N CYS A 105 -27.83 -13.73 -2.21
CA CYS A 105 -26.45 -14.18 -2.02
C CYS A 105 -26.30 -14.81 -0.63
N THR A 106 -26.14 -16.12 -0.58
CA THR A 106 -25.97 -16.84 0.68
C THR A 106 -24.55 -16.77 1.23
N ILE A 107 -23.57 -16.32 0.41
CA ILE A 107 -22.16 -16.28 0.80
C ILE A 107 -21.68 -14.89 1.18
N ARG A 108 -22.52 -13.87 1.08
CA ARG A 108 -22.12 -12.49 1.36
C ARG A 108 -21.64 -12.29 2.81
N ALA A 109 -22.38 -12.77 3.78
CA ALA A 109 -22.01 -12.62 5.19
C ALA A 109 -20.73 -13.38 5.53
N PRO A 110 -20.53 -14.65 5.11
CA PRO A 110 -19.25 -15.34 5.30
C PRO A 110 -18.08 -14.62 4.63
N LEU A 111 -18.26 -14.11 3.40
CA LEU A 111 -17.21 -13.39 2.69
C LEU A 111 -16.88 -12.06 3.39
N ALA A 112 -17.88 -11.37 3.90
CA ALA A 112 -17.64 -10.13 4.66
C ALA A 112 -16.84 -10.40 5.93
N ALA A 113 -17.15 -11.49 6.64
CA ALA A 113 -16.40 -11.87 7.83
C ALA A 113 -14.94 -12.20 7.51
N ILE A 114 -14.70 -12.94 6.43
CA ILE A 114 -13.35 -13.27 5.97
C ILE A 114 -12.61 -11.99 5.56
N ASN A 115 -13.28 -11.12 4.81
CA ASN A 115 -12.69 -9.85 4.39
C ASN A 115 -12.26 -9.01 5.59
N ALA A 116 -13.09 -8.94 6.62
CA ALA A 116 -12.77 -8.22 7.86
C ALA A 116 -11.53 -8.80 8.55
N ARG A 117 -11.40 -10.13 8.58
CA ARG A 117 -10.23 -10.80 9.15
C ARG A 117 -8.96 -10.51 8.36
N ILE A 118 -9.04 -10.51 7.04
CA ILE A 118 -7.90 -10.16 6.17
C ILE A 118 -7.48 -8.74 6.45
N MET A 119 -8.43 -7.81 6.56
CA MET A 119 -8.12 -6.41 6.87
C MET A 119 -7.43 -6.27 8.22
N LEU A 120 -7.93 -6.97 9.25
CA LEU A 120 -7.29 -6.95 10.55
C LEU A 120 -5.86 -7.45 10.49
N LEU A 121 -5.61 -8.52 9.73
CA LEU A 121 -4.27 -9.05 9.55
C LEU A 121 -3.36 -8.00 8.90
N LEU A 122 -3.80 -7.39 7.81
CA LEU A 122 -3.02 -6.38 7.10
C LEU A 122 -2.78 -5.14 7.96
N ASP A 123 -3.74 -4.77 8.81
CA ASP A 123 -3.60 -3.63 9.70
C ASP A 123 -2.62 -3.88 10.85
N HIS A 124 -2.20 -5.13 11.07
CA HIS A 124 -1.24 -5.48 12.11
C HIS A 124 0.15 -5.80 11.57
N ILE A 125 0.32 -5.89 10.25
CA ILE A 125 1.64 -6.12 9.64
C ILE A 125 2.25 -4.77 9.28
N THR A 126 3.45 -4.51 9.80
CA THR A 126 4.13 -3.22 9.60
C THR A 126 5.25 -3.32 8.56
N LEU A 127 5.72 -2.17 8.08
CA LEU A 127 6.88 -2.13 7.18
C LEU A 127 8.12 -2.72 7.86
N ALA A 128 8.29 -2.50 9.17
CA ALA A 128 9.42 -3.04 9.92
C ALA A 128 9.45 -4.56 9.86
N GLU A 129 8.29 -5.21 9.97
CA GLU A 129 8.18 -6.67 9.89
C GLU A 129 8.57 -7.19 8.51
N ILE A 130 8.17 -6.50 7.47
CA ILE A 130 8.52 -6.86 6.08
C ILE A 130 10.03 -6.75 5.88
N GLU A 131 10.65 -5.71 6.39
CA GLU A 131 12.10 -5.52 6.31
C GLU A 131 12.85 -6.66 7.00
N ILE A 132 12.41 -7.04 8.20
CA ILE A 132 13.02 -8.14 8.95
C ILE A 132 12.89 -9.44 8.14
N GLY A 133 11.73 -9.69 7.55
CA GLY A 133 11.52 -10.86 6.71
C GLY A 133 12.46 -10.91 5.51
N ARG A 134 12.74 -9.75 4.90
CA ARG A 134 13.69 -9.66 3.79
C ARG A 134 15.12 -9.92 4.22
N ALA A 135 15.48 -9.51 5.42
CA ALA A 135 16.82 -9.71 5.94
C ALA A 135 17.14 -11.18 6.20
N HIS A 136 16.12 -12.01 6.37
CA HIS A 136 16.27 -13.43 6.64
C HIS A 136 16.18 -14.32 5.40
N VAL A 137 15.95 -13.75 4.23
CA VAL A 137 15.82 -14.50 2.98
C VAL A 137 17.15 -14.77 2.30
#